data_67f23c7bd2d2870502528c8cbf0c8425
#
_entry.id   67f23c7bd2d2870502528c8cbf0c8425
#
_cell.length_a   1.000
_cell.length_b   1.000
_cell.length_c   1.000
_cell.angle_alpha   90.00
_cell.angle_beta   90.00
_cell.angle_gamma   90.00
#
_symmetry.space_group_name_H-M   'P 1'
#
loop_
_entity.id
_entity.type
_entity.pdbx_description
1 polymer ?
#
loop_
_entity_poly.entity_id
_entity_poly.type
_entity_poly.pdbx_seq_one_letter_code
_entity_poly.pdbx_strand_id
1 'polypeptide(L)'
;MDQKPSALSDKKYALYGKRTDKGVPKLAFSVFNGNPSMTVFPNDPADEQNGKPIKGKMDGIIFSTMIATALSVVDSEPGTTKRVELRDGPPNKTFPGSTVIIGRDEEGVVFMGLAAKGRPNKKFELMPSAYLQLQDSQGNVLPKGEVSQYYARGYFNMVRYLVEREVYDTYEPYTGPKGGPG
;
A
#
# COMPACT_ATOMS: atom_id res chain seq x y z
N MET A 1 -11.96 -24.48 -13.07
CA MET A 1 -10.93 -23.60 -13.65
C MET A 1 -10.06 -23.13 -12.50
N ASP A 2 -8.80 -23.59 -12.47
CA ASP A 2 -7.85 -23.11 -11.45
C ASP A 2 -7.59 -21.63 -11.68
N GLN A 3 -8.03 -20.80 -10.73
CA GLN A 3 -7.72 -19.36 -10.78
C GLN A 3 -6.22 -19.19 -10.70
N LYS A 4 -5.65 -18.56 -11.74
CA LYS A 4 -4.24 -18.21 -11.76
C LYS A 4 -3.95 -17.33 -10.53
N PRO A 5 -2.91 -17.65 -9.73
CA PRO A 5 -2.61 -16.85 -8.55
C PRO A 5 -2.35 -15.39 -8.95
N SER A 6 -2.90 -14.47 -8.16
CA SER A 6 -2.68 -13.03 -8.35
C SER A 6 -1.21 -12.69 -8.32
N ALA A 7 -0.74 -11.87 -9.27
CA ALA A 7 0.63 -11.37 -9.28
C ALA A 7 0.94 -10.54 -8.01
N LEU A 8 -0.06 -9.88 -7.42
CA LEU A 8 0.07 -9.12 -6.18
C LEU A 8 0.34 -10.00 -4.96
N SER A 9 0.05 -11.32 -5.03
CA SER A 9 0.38 -12.27 -3.97
C SER A 9 1.86 -12.63 -3.91
N ASP A 10 2.63 -12.31 -4.95
CA ASP A 10 4.07 -12.53 -4.97
C ASP A 10 4.78 -11.68 -3.91
N LYS A 11 5.65 -12.30 -3.14
CA LYS A 11 6.41 -11.66 -2.06
C LYS A 11 7.18 -10.41 -2.49
N LYS A 12 7.62 -10.34 -3.75
CA LYS A 12 8.38 -9.20 -4.29
C LYS A 12 7.59 -7.89 -4.39
N TYR A 13 6.25 -7.96 -4.38
CA TYR A 13 5.39 -6.77 -4.40
C TYR A 13 4.85 -6.38 -3.02
N ALA A 14 5.22 -7.10 -1.98
CA ALA A 14 4.93 -6.71 -0.61
C ALA A 14 6.10 -5.91 -0.01
N LEU A 15 5.76 -4.94 0.85
CA LEU A 15 6.75 -4.25 1.66
C LEU A 15 6.90 -4.97 3.01
N TYR A 16 8.12 -5.08 3.49
CA TYR A 16 8.44 -5.74 4.74
C TYR A 16 9.07 -4.77 5.72
N GLY A 17 8.66 -4.83 6.98
CA GLY A 17 9.25 -4.08 8.07
C GLY A 17 10.37 -4.85 8.77
N LYS A 18 10.93 -4.25 9.82
CA LYS A 18 11.90 -4.92 10.68
C LYS A 18 11.25 -6.08 11.43
N ARG A 19 11.97 -7.19 11.52
CA ARG A 19 11.51 -8.39 12.24
C ARG A 19 11.24 -8.07 13.71
N THR A 20 10.13 -8.59 14.22
CA THR A 20 9.74 -8.57 15.64
C THR A 20 9.73 -10.00 16.19
N ASP A 21 9.50 -10.16 17.48
CA ASP A 21 9.33 -11.49 18.12
C ASP A 21 8.11 -12.26 17.57
N LYS A 22 7.10 -11.55 17.07
CA LYS A 22 5.90 -12.12 16.44
C LYS A 22 6.03 -12.35 14.93
N GLY A 23 7.15 -11.99 14.32
CA GLY A 23 7.41 -12.18 12.90
C GLY A 23 7.80 -10.90 12.18
N VAL A 24 7.71 -10.91 10.85
CA VAL A 24 8.04 -9.76 10.02
C VAL A 24 6.76 -9.01 9.66
N PRO A 25 6.60 -7.72 10.04
CA PRO A 25 5.50 -6.90 9.57
C PRO A 25 5.49 -6.85 8.03
N LYS A 26 4.28 -6.85 7.46
CA LYS A 26 4.11 -6.88 6.00
C LYS A 26 2.99 -5.94 5.59
N LEU A 27 3.19 -5.21 4.49
CA LEU A 27 2.16 -4.47 3.78
C LEU A 27 2.01 -5.06 2.38
N ALA A 28 0.78 -5.34 1.99
CA ALA A 28 0.48 -5.91 0.68
C ALA A 28 -0.79 -5.30 0.07
N PHE A 29 -0.83 -5.25 -1.25
CA PHE A 29 -2.02 -4.93 -2.02
C PHE A 29 -2.71 -6.20 -2.49
N SER A 30 -4.02 -6.14 -2.67
CA SER A 30 -4.82 -7.20 -3.27
C SER A 30 -6.06 -6.62 -3.94
N VAL A 31 -6.66 -7.38 -4.85
CA VAL A 31 -7.94 -7.05 -5.48
C VAL A 31 -8.92 -8.17 -5.17
N PHE A 32 -10.12 -7.81 -4.77
CA PHE A 32 -11.21 -8.75 -4.54
C PHE A 32 -12.49 -8.21 -5.15
N ASN A 33 -13.09 -8.96 -6.06
CA ASN A 33 -14.29 -8.55 -6.81
C ASN A 33 -14.16 -7.16 -7.43
N GLY A 34 -13.05 -6.89 -8.13
CA GLY A 34 -12.77 -5.61 -8.75
C GLY A 34 -12.42 -4.47 -7.78
N ASN A 35 -12.38 -4.71 -6.47
CA ASN A 35 -12.08 -3.69 -5.47
C ASN A 35 -10.66 -3.83 -4.92
N PRO A 36 -9.79 -2.83 -5.10
CA PRO A 36 -8.48 -2.81 -4.50
C PRO A 36 -8.53 -2.73 -2.97
N SER A 37 -7.57 -3.34 -2.33
CA SER A 37 -7.37 -3.20 -0.89
C SER A 37 -5.89 -3.18 -0.54
N MET A 38 -5.56 -2.51 0.56
CA MET A 38 -4.26 -2.52 1.19
C MET A 38 -4.38 -3.19 2.55
N THR A 39 -3.48 -4.12 2.85
CA THR A 39 -3.49 -4.87 4.10
C THR A 39 -2.14 -4.77 4.79
N VAL A 40 -2.15 -4.39 6.06
CA VAL A 40 -0.98 -4.46 6.94
C VAL A 40 -1.16 -5.61 7.92
N PHE A 41 -0.15 -6.47 7.97
CA PHE A 41 0.03 -7.48 9.00
C PHE A 41 1.07 -6.92 9.97
N PRO A 42 0.66 -6.38 11.13
CA PRO A 42 1.57 -5.61 11.99
C PRO A 42 2.61 -6.48 12.66
N ASN A 43 2.29 -7.74 12.98
CA ASN A 43 3.16 -8.67 13.72
C ASN A 43 3.88 -7.95 14.87
N ASP A 44 3.12 -7.19 15.67
CA ASP A 44 3.61 -6.35 16.75
C ASP A 44 3.28 -6.97 18.10
N PRO A 45 4.26 -7.18 18.99
CA PRO A 45 4.01 -7.67 20.35
C PRO A 45 3.09 -6.76 21.16
N ALA A 46 3.13 -5.43 20.91
CA ALA A 46 2.29 -4.44 21.57
C ALA A 46 0.87 -4.34 21.00
N ASP A 47 0.55 -5.10 19.95
CA ASP A 47 -0.78 -5.09 19.35
C ASP A 47 -1.75 -5.95 20.18
N GLU A 48 -2.57 -5.30 21.00
CA GLU A 48 -3.59 -5.93 21.87
C GLU A 48 -4.62 -6.74 21.07
N GLN A 49 -4.80 -6.45 19.79
CA GLN A 49 -5.67 -7.23 18.89
C GLN A 49 -4.97 -8.46 18.29
N ASN A 50 -3.89 -8.94 18.92
CA ASN A 50 -3.18 -10.17 18.55
C ASN A 50 -2.74 -10.21 17.08
N GLY A 51 -2.30 -9.09 16.52
CA GLY A 51 -1.75 -9.04 15.18
C GLY A 51 -2.76 -9.22 14.06
N LYS A 52 -4.07 -9.07 14.31
CA LYS A 52 -5.08 -9.11 13.26
C LYS A 52 -4.74 -8.09 12.16
N PRO A 53 -4.94 -8.43 10.88
CA PRO A 53 -4.64 -7.53 9.78
C PRO A 53 -5.43 -6.22 9.88
N ILE A 54 -4.77 -5.10 9.56
CA ILE A 54 -5.43 -3.82 9.31
C ILE A 54 -5.71 -3.77 7.81
N LYS A 55 -6.97 -3.54 7.42
CA LYS A 55 -7.37 -3.50 6.02
C LYS A 55 -7.91 -2.13 5.66
N GLY A 56 -7.46 -1.60 4.52
CA GLY A 56 -8.01 -0.42 3.87
C GLY A 56 -8.64 -0.83 2.54
N LYS A 57 -9.97 -0.76 2.44
CA LYS A 57 -10.70 -1.04 1.20
C LYS A 57 -10.80 0.23 0.37
N MET A 58 -10.72 0.09 -0.93
CA MET A 58 -10.77 1.18 -1.89
C MET A 58 -11.60 0.76 -3.09
N ASP A 59 -12.20 1.71 -3.79
CA ASP A 59 -12.58 1.52 -5.18
C ASP A 59 -11.40 1.91 -6.09
N GLY A 60 -11.58 1.73 -7.40
CA GLY A 60 -10.53 2.03 -8.38
C GLY A 60 -10.13 3.51 -8.40
N ILE A 61 -11.09 4.43 -8.15
CA ILE A 61 -10.82 5.88 -8.15
C ILE A 61 -10.03 6.28 -6.91
N ILE A 62 -10.43 5.77 -5.74
CA ILE A 62 -9.72 6.00 -4.47
C ILE A 62 -8.31 5.45 -4.56
N PHE A 63 -8.14 4.23 -5.11
CA PHE A 63 -6.83 3.64 -5.33
C PHE A 63 -5.95 4.51 -6.23
N SER A 64 -6.46 4.94 -7.40
CA SER A 64 -5.71 5.81 -8.31
C SER A 64 -5.35 7.14 -7.66
N THR A 65 -6.25 7.72 -6.86
CA THR A 65 -6.00 8.95 -6.09
C THR A 65 -4.90 8.74 -5.04
N MET A 66 -4.92 7.59 -4.35
CA MET A 66 -3.86 7.22 -3.39
C MET A 66 -2.51 7.10 -4.10
N ILE A 67 -2.43 6.44 -5.26
CA ILE A 67 -1.19 6.33 -6.03
C ILE A 67 -0.70 7.70 -6.52
N ALA A 68 -1.59 8.55 -7.02
CA ALA A 68 -1.24 9.92 -7.41
C ALA A 68 -0.68 10.73 -6.23
N THR A 69 -1.29 10.57 -5.05
CA THR A 69 -0.80 11.17 -3.80
C THR A 69 0.58 10.63 -3.43
N ALA A 70 0.80 9.32 -3.56
CA ALA A 70 2.08 8.68 -3.28
C ALA A 70 3.19 9.22 -4.21
N LEU A 71 2.93 9.29 -5.51
CA LEU A 71 3.88 9.84 -6.48
C LEU A 71 4.19 11.31 -6.22
N SER A 72 3.20 12.12 -5.79
CA SER A 72 3.44 13.52 -5.42
C SER A 72 4.31 13.67 -4.16
N VAL A 73 4.26 12.71 -3.23
CA VAL A 73 5.16 12.67 -2.07
C VAL A 73 6.57 12.28 -2.47
N VAL A 74 6.74 11.34 -3.41
CA VAL A 74 8.05 10.98 -3.97
C VAL A 74 8.76 12.21 -4.52
N ASP A 75 8.02 13.16 -5.10
CA ASP A 75 8.56 14.39 -5.70
C ASP A 75 8.64 15.58 -4.72
N SER A 76 8.23 15.40 -3.47
CA SER A 76 8.25 16.45 -2.46
C SER A 76 9.58 16.54 -1.72
N GLU A 77 9.75 17.61 -0.94
CA GLU A 77 10.90 17.77 -0.04
C GLU A 77 10.89 16.71 1.08
N PRO A 78 12.09 16.34 1.63
CA PRO A 78 12.19 15.55 2.86
C PRO A 78 11.33 16.13 3.99
N GLY A 79 10.86 15.29 4.90
CA GLY A 79 9.94 15.67 5.97
C GLY A 79 8.45 15.77 5.57
N THR A 80 8.14 15.67 4.27
CA THR A 80 6.75 15.73 3.79
C THR A 80 5.97 14.45 4.13
N THR A 81 4.75 14.60 4.65
CA THR A 81 3.83 13.48 4.90
C THR A 81 2.42 13.86 4.45
N LYS A 82 1.77 12.96 3.72
CA LYS A 82 0.36 13.05 3.34
C LYS A 82 -0.44 11.87 3.89
N ARG A 83 -1.73 12.10 4.09
CA ARG A 83 -2.67 11.10 4.61
C ARG A 83 -3.86 10.99 3.67
N VAL A 84 -4.28 9.75 3.40
CA VAL A 84 -5.50 9.44 2.66
C VAL A 84 -6.41 8.68 3.60
N GLU A 85 -7.49 9.31 4.02
CA GLU A 85 -8.46 8.69 4.92
C GLU A 85 -9.41 7.80 4.11
N LEU A 86 -9.45 6.53 4.47
CA LEU A 86 -10.36 5.54 3.88
C LEU A 86 -11.54 5.36 4.83
N ARG A 87 -12.75 5.69 4.36
CA ARG A 87 -13.97 5.62 5.16
C ARG A 87 -14.79 4.41 4.75
N ASP A 88 -15.15 3.59 5.71
CA ASP A 88 -16.10 2.49 5.52
C ASP A 88 -17.53 3.03 5.75
N GLY A 89 -18.22 3.41 4.68
CA GLY A 89 -19.62 3.80 4.71
C GLY A 89 -19.90 5.28 4.41
N PRO A 90 -21.17 5.70 4.50
CA PRO A 90 -21.58 7.06 4.15
C PRO A 90 -20.96 8.11 5.10
N PRO A 91 -20.75 9.36 4.61
CA PRO A 91 -20.03 10.40 5.34
C PRO A 91 -20.58 10.77 6.73
N ASN A 92 -21.84 10.43 6.98
CA ASN A 92 -22.54 10.69 8.25
C ASN A 92 -22.43 9.55 9.27
N LYS A 93 -21.80 8.44 8.94
CA LYS A 93 -21.52 7.33 9.87
C LYS A 93 -20.04 7.29 10.15
N THR A 94 -19.67 7.54 11.40
CA THR A 94 -18.31 7.37 11.92
C THR A 94 -17.99 5.89 12.08
N PHE A 95 -17.71 5.21 10.98
CA PHE A 95 -17.03 3.93 11.09
C PHE A 95 -15.54 4.20 11.32
N PRO A 96 -14.86 3.39 12.15
CA PRO A 96 -13.43 3.48 12.29
C PRO A 96 -12.80 3.09 10.95
N GLY A 97 -12.56 4.10 10.12
CA GLY A 97 -11.83 3.95 8.86
C GLY A 97 -10.36 3.68 9.13
N SER A 98 -9.65 3.35 8.08
CA SER A 98 -8.19 3.29 8.09
C SER A 98 -7.62 4.51 7.35
N THR A 99 -6.37 4.85 7.67
CA THR A 99 -5.68 5.99 7.05
C THR A 99 -4.39 5.49 6.41
N VAL A 100 -4.26 5.68 5.11
CA VAL A 100 -2.98 5.49 4.41
C VAL A 100 -2.09 6.68 4.72
N ILE A 101 -0.87 6.41 5.15
CA ILE A 101 0.16 7.42 5.45
C ILE A 101 1.29 7.20 4.46
N ILE A 102 1.67 8.27 3.74
CA ILE A 102 2.77 8.24 2.79
C ILE A 102 3.64 9.45 3.09
N GLY A 103 4.94 9.25 3.19
CA GLY A 103 5.83 10.36 3.50
C GLY A 103 7.26 10.12 3.04
N ARG A 104 8.04 11.18 3.16
CA ARG A 104 9.50 11.15 3.12
C ARG A 104 10.00 11.58 4.51
N ASP A 105 10.90 10.80 5.07
CA ASP A 105 11.54 11.19 6.33
C ASP A 105 12.58 12.31 6.12
N GLU A 106 13.26 12.72 7.19
CA GLU A 106 14.28 13.76 7.15
C GLU A 106 15.50 13.39 6.29
N GLU A 107 15.78 12.09 6.11
CA GLU A 107 16.82 11.59 5.21
C GLU A 107 16.34 11.47 3.76
N GLY A 108 15.07 11.79 3.50
CA GLY A 108 14.43 11.69 2.19
C GLY A 108 13.94 10.29 1.82
N VAL A 109 14.00 9.32 2.75
CA VAL A 109 13.50 7.96 2.50
C VAL A 109 11.99 7.97 2.43
N VAL A 110 11.45 7.45 1.32
CA VAL A 110 10.01 7.30 1.13
C VAL A 110 9.50 6.13 1.96
N PHE A 111 8.39 6.33 2.64
CA PHE A 111 7.72 5.30 3.41
C PHE A 111 6.21 5.30 3.17
N MET A 112 5.59 4.16 3.42
CA MET A 112 4.14 3.98 3.39
C MET A 112 3.68 3.20 4.62
N GLY A 113 2.45 3.43 5.06
CA GLY A 113 1.82 2.71 6.15
C GLY A 113 0.30 2.78 6.09
N LEU A 114 -0.35 1.94 6.88
CA LEU A 114 -1.79 1.95 7.08
C LEU A 114 -2.07 1.96 8.57
N ALA A 115 -2.71 3.02 9.03
CA ALA A 115 -3.12 3.20 10.42
C ALA A 115 -4.59 2.90 10.61
N ALA A 116 -4.94 2.38 11.79
CA ALA A 116 -6.30 2.27 12.28
C ALA A 116 -6.36 2.71 13.73
N LYS A 117 -7.52 3.19 14.17
CA LYS A 117 -7.71 3.69 15.55
C LYS A 117 -7.35 2.60 16.57
N GLY A 118 -6.51 2.96 17.54
CA GLY A 118 -6.09 2.05 18.61
C GLY A 118 -5.16 0.91 18.18
N ARG A 119 -4.58 0.99 16.98
CA ARG A 119 -3.65 -0.02 16.45
C ARG A 119 -2.24 0.56 16.29
N PRO A 120 -1.20 -0.27 16.44
CA PRO A 120 0.17 0.18 16.22
C PRO A 120 0.38 0.64 14.79
N ASN A 121 1.02 1.80 14.64
CA ASN A 121 1.33 2.37 13.34
C ASN A 121 2.67 1.82 12.85
N LYS A 122 2.69 1.17 11.70
CA LYS A 122 3.89 0.64 11.06
C LYS A 122 4.22 1.43 9.80
N LYS A 123 5.47 1.85 9.70
CA LYS A 123 6.05 2.45 8.49
C LYS A 123 6.84 1.38 7.74
N PHE A 124 6.62 1.32 6.44
CA PHE A 124 7.34 0.44 5.52
C PHE A 124 8.15 1.31 4.58
N GLU A 125 9.46 1.27 4.72
CA GLU A 125 10.39 2.02 3.87
C GLU A 125 10.39 1.42 2.46
N LEU A 126 10.37 2.26 1.45
CA LEU A 126 10.50 1.88 0.05
C LEU A 126 11.99 1.96 -0.33
N MET A 127 12.69 0.90 -0.04
CA MET A 127 14.11 0.74 -0.33
C MET A 127 14.35 -0.52 -1.16
N PRO A 128 15.27 -0.48 -2.11
CA PRO A 128 15.62 -1.67 -2.88
C PRO A 128 16.19 -2.77 -1.98
N SER A 129 16.02 -4.02 -2.45
CA SER A 129 16.76 -5.14 -1.86
C SER A 129 18.25 -4.99 -2.11
N ALA A 130 19.07 -5.82 -1.42
CA ALA A 130 20.53 -5.84 -1.56
C ALA A 130 21.05 -6.09 -3.00
N TYR A 131 20.16 -6.46 -3.93
CA TYR A 131 20.51 -6.76 -5.32
C TYR A 131 20.50 -5.55 -6.25
N LEU A 132 20.07 -4.37 -5.78
CA LEU A 132 20.04 -3.14 -6.57
C LEU A 132 20.91 -2.07 -5.90
N GLN A 133 21.89 -1.58 -6.62
CA GLN A 133 22.71 -0.43 -6.24
C GLN A 133 22.61 0.62 -7.35
N LEU A 134 22.23 1.83 -6.99
CA LEU A 134 22.19 2.96 -7.90
C LEU A 134 23.44 3.82 -7.75
N GLN A 135 24.02 4.23 -8.87
CA GLN A 135 25.25 5.03 -8.93
C GLN A 135 25.04 6.21 -9.89
N ASP A 136 25.78 7.28 -9.66
CA ASP A 136 25.88 8.39 -10.58
C ASP A 136 26.77 8.06 -11.81
N SER A 137 26.92 9.00 -12.72
CA SER A 137 27.78 8.85 -13.92
C SER A 137 29.27 8.67 -13.62
N GLN A 138 29.69 8.92 -12.39
CA GLN A 138 31.06 8.78 -11.92
C GLN A 138 31.28 7.48 -11.13
N GLY A 139 30.24 6.68 -10.93
CA GLY A 139 30.28 5.42 -10.19
C GLY A 139 30.10 5.57 -8.67
N ASN A 140 29.78 6.77 -8.17
CA ASN A 140 29.48 6.96 -6.74
C ASN A 140 28.09 6.45 -6.41
N VAL A 141 27.93 5.78 -5.27
CA VAL A 141 26.62 5.33 -4.77
C VAL A 141 25.76 6.53 -4.44
N LEU A 142 24.52 6.55 -4.94
CA LEU A 142 23.57 7.61 -4.66
C LEU A 142 23.18 7.67 -3.18
N PRO A 143 22.86 8.86 -2.64
CA PRO A 143 22.34 9.01 -1.29
C PRO A 143 21.08 8.15 -1.05
N LYS A 144 20.91 7.66 0.17
CA LYS A 144 19.80 6.75 0.56
C LYS A 144 18.42 7.31 0.18
N GLY A 145 18.18 8.60 0.42
CA GLY A 145 16.93 9.27 0.08
C GLY A 145 16.65 9.31 -1.43
N GLU A 146 17.68 9.53 -2.24
CA GLU A 146 17.57 9.54 -3.71
C GLU A 146 17.32 8.12 -4.25
N VAL A 147 18.03 7.13 -3.74
CA VAL A 147 17.79 5.72 -4.06
C VAL A 147 16.35 5.34 -3.73
N SER A 148 15.84 5.76 -2.57
CA SER A 148 14.46 5.52 -2.15
C SER A 148 13.44 6.18 -3.08
N GLN A 149 13.71 7.39 -3.59
CA GLN A 149 12.83 8.06 -4.56
C GLN A 149 12.67 7.25 -5.85
N TYR A 150 13.79 6.82 -6.46
CA TYR A 150 13.74 6.02 -7.68
C TYR A 150 13.01 4.70 -7.46
N TYR A 151 13.32 4.02 -6.36
CA TYR A 151 12.68 2.76 -6.02
C TYR A 151 11.19 2.92 -5.77
N ALA A 152 10.78 3.91 -4.99
CA ALA A 152 9.39 4.20 -4.67
C ALA A 152 8.56 4.52 -5.92
N ARG A 153 9.11 5.31 -6.84
CA ARG A 153 8.47 5.62 -8.12
C ARG A 153 8.24 4.35 -8.95
N GLY A 154 9.26 3.50 -9.06
CA GLY A 154 9.14 2.21 -9.75
C GLY A 154 8.11 1.30 -9.09
N TYR A 155 8.14 1.20 -7.76
CA TYR A 155 7.21 0.40 -6.97
C TYR A 155 5.75 0.84 -7.17
N PHE A 156 5.44 2.13 -7.00
CA PHE A 156 4.07 2.64 -7.15
C PHE A 156 3.54 2.47 -8.58
N ASN A 157 4.36 2.69 -9.60
CA ASN A 157 3.96 2.46 -10.97
C ASN A 157 3.69 0.98 -11.25
N MET A 158 4.50 0.07 -10.71
CA MET A 158 4.29 -1.37 -10.88
C MET A 158 3.03 -1.84 -10.13
N VAL A 159 2.85 -1.42 -8.87
CA VAL A 159 1.64 -1.76 -8.09
C VAL A 159 0.39 -1.22 -8.78
N ARG A 160 0.43 0.02 -9.30
CA ARG A 160 -0.68 0.58 -10.07
C ARG A 160 -1.04 -0.30 -11.26
N TYR A 161 -0.05 -0.65 -12.08
CA TYR A 161 -0.28 -1.50 -13.25
C TYR A 161 -0.90 -2.85 -12.88
N LEU A 162 -0.37 -3.51 -11.85
CA LEU A 162 -0.86 -4.82 -11.42
C LEU A 162 -2.27 -4.76 -10.85
N VAL A 163 -2.58 -3.74 -10.03
CA VAL A 163 -3.91 -3.55 -9.45
C VAL A 163 -4.93 -3.21 -10.53
N GLU A 164 -4.63 -2.26 -11.42
CA GLU A 164 -5.52 -1.87 -12.53
C GLU A 164 -5.83 -3.07 -13.43
N ARG A 165 -4.83 -3.89 -13.73
CA ARG A 165 -5.01 -5.12 -14.51
C ARG A 165 -5.92 -6.12 -13.78
N GLU A 166 -5.69 -6.39 -12.49
CA GLU A 166 -6.52 -7.29 -11.73
C GLU A 166 -7.95 -6.77 -11.54
N VAL A 167 -8.12 -5.46 -11.35
CA VAL A 167 -9.45 -4.83 -11.32
C VAL A 167 -10.18 -5.09 -12.63
N TYR A 168 -9.52 -4.89 -13.77
CA TYR A 168 -10.11 -5.14 -15.08
C TYR A 168 -10.47 -6.62 -15.28
N ASP A 169 -9.55 -7.53 -14.94
CA ASP A 169 -9.72 -8.97 -15.12
C ASP A 169 -10.81 -9.58 -14.19
N THR A 170 -11.07 -8.93 -13.05
CA THR A 170 -12.07 -9.40 -12.05
C THR A 170 -13.31 -8.53 -11.98
N TYR A 171 -13.46 -7.55 -12.88
CA TYR A 171 -14.63 -6.68 -12.91
C TYR A 171 -15.88 -7.47 -13.32
N GLU A 172 -16.86 -7.48 -12.44
CA GLU A 172 -18.20 -7.97 -12.73
C GLU A 172 -19.16 -6.77 -12.86
N PRO A 173 -19.79 -6.56 -14.03
CA PRO A 173 -20.79 -5.51 -14.18
C PRO A 173 -21.91 -5.67 -13.15
N TYR A 174 -22.33 -4.56 -12.54
CA TYR A 174 -23.51 -4.59 -11.68
C TYR A 174 -24.75 -4.94 -12.51
N THR A 175 -25.30 -6.12 -12.28
CA THR A 175 -26.48 -6.63 -13.01
C THR A 175 -27.80 -6.17 -12.41
N GLY A 176 -27.80 -5.27 -11.43
CA GLY A 176 -29.00 -4.85 -10.71
C GLY A 176 -29.52 -5.92 -9.73
N PRO A 177 -30.48 -5.60 -8.85
CA PRO A 177 -31.17 -6.62 -8.10
C PRO A 177 -31.88 -7.51 -9.13
N LYS A 178 -31.61 -8.82 -9.11
CA LYS A 178 -32.39 -9.80 -9.91
C LYS A 178 -33.85 -9.56 -9.56
N GLY A 179 -34.62 -9.03 -10.51
CA GLY A 179 -36.03 -8.78 -10.32
C GLY A 179 -36.69 -10.01 -9.72
N GLY A 180 -37.29 -9.86 -8.54
CA GLY A 180 -38.17 -10.85 -8.02
C GLY A 180 -39.29 -11.11 -9.04
N PRO A 181 -39.85 -12.33 -9.09
CA PRO A 181 -40.97 -12.59 -9.97
C PRO A 181 -42.11 -11.64 -9.62
N GLY A 182 -42.60 -10.88 -10.65
CA GLY A 182 -43.81 -10.07 -10.57
C GLY A 182 -45.03 -10.93 -10.38
#